data_7c5fe506c782a83e0f19a218b0a32190
#
_entry.id   7c5fe506c782a83e0f19a218b0a32190
#
_cell.length_a   1.000
_cell.length_b   1.000
_cell.length_c   1.000
_cell.angle_alpha   90.00
_cell.angle_beta   90.00
_cell.angle_gamma   90.00
#
_symmetry.space_group_name_H-M   'P 1'
#
loop_
_entity.id
_entity.type
_entity.pdbx_description
1 polymer ?
#
loop_
_entity_poly.entity_id
_entity_poly.type
_entity_poly.pdbx_seq_one_letter_code
_entity_poly.pdbx_strand_id
1 'polypeptide(L)'
;MTAETEILTGKYTSDGNFKILELPADVHKFKIWNYTDQGSSANPGVVKRATWFLGMPVDYYMGVKNTDGAATDESVLGTSGGFRWIESTPNNLEAAVTATAITAANPPVVSAVGHGYQVGDTVLLTNTTGMLQVSGIEATVTVRDSADTFSIGYVPAAGFADAATAGSVRRVSTPAMFGPRRRFITAITTAASAVVTFSVTHGYKVGEKIKFKVESEFGMTEINDLVGEVTAISTANNTVTVDIDSSAFTAFAFPASAEVPFTHAYALPVGEDASVLTGAVKNEGFRGLRIGATVDGASGDEMKWEAERAGYRIVE
;
A
#
# COMPACT_ATOMS: atom_id res chain seq x y z
N MET A 1 -25.93 4.73 -32.02
CA MET A 1 -24.99 4.94 -30.90
C MET A 1 -23.71 5.49 -31.48
N THR A 2 -23.39 6.73 -31.20
CA THR A 2 -22.07 7.31 -31.52
C THR A 2 -21.17 7.10 -30.32
N ALA A 3 -20.04 6.43 -30.50
CA ALA A 3 -19.02 6.35 -29.46
C ALA A 3 -18.28 7.71 -29.43
N GLU A 4 -18.37 8.41 -28.32
CA GLU A 4 -17.58 9.60 -28.06
C GLU A 4 -16.44 9.21 -27.12
N THR A 5 -15.23 9.69 -27.40
CA THR A 5 -14.11 9.54 -26.47
C THR A 5 -14.16 10.68 -25.47
N GLU A 6 -14.29 10.35 -24.20
CA GLU A 6 -14.16 11.32 -23.12
C GLU A 6 -12.71 11.32 -22.60
N ILE A 7 -12.16 12.50 -22.36
CA ILE A 7 -10.81 12.67 -21.83
C ILE A 7 -10.90 13.21 -20.42
N LEU A 8 -10.34 12.43 -19.47
CA LEU A 8 -10.13 12.86 -18.10
C LEU A 8 -8.69 13.36 -17.97
N THR A 9 -8.47 14.39 -17.19
CA THR A 9 -7.14 14.97 -16.96
C THR A 9 -6.91 15.25 -15.49
N GLY A 10 -5.64 15.26 -15.09
CA GLY A 10 -5.26 15.62 -13.73
C GLY A 10 -3.77 15.89 -13.57
N LYS A 11 -3.41 16.28 -12.35
CA LYS A 11 -2.02 16.50 -11.96
C LYS A 11 -1.80 16.10 -10.52
N TYR A 12 -0.56 15.78 -10.17
CA TYR A 12 -0.12 15.56 -8.80
C TYR A 12 1.40 15.77 -8.71
N THR A 13 1.91 15.83 -7.48
CA THR A 13 3.35 15.82 -7.20
C THR A 13 3.77 14.41 -6.82
N SER A 14 4.80 13.87 -7.46
CA SER A 14 5.38 12.57 -7.13
C SER A 14 6.03 12.61 -5.75
N ASP A 15 5.94 11.50 -5.03
CA ASP A 15 6.70 11.26 -3.79
C ASP A 15 7.90 10.33 -4.02
N GLY A 16 8.16 9.95 -5.27
CA GLY A 16 9.25 9.06 -5.69
C GLY A 16 8.93 7.56 -5.54
N ASN A 17 7.71 7.23 -5.13
CA ASN A 17 7.21 5.87 -5.02
C ASN A 17 6.22 5.56 -6.15
N PHE A 18 5.46 4.48 -6.03
CA PHE A 18 4.34 4.26 -6.94
C PHE A 18 3.14 5.14 -6.57
N LYS A 19 2.33 5.49 -7.56
CA LYS A 19 1.07 6.21 -7.40
C LYS A 19 -0.10 5.36 -7.86
N ILE A 20 -1.22 5.43 -7.14
CA ILE A 20 -2.48 4.83 -7.58
C ILE A 20 -3.44 5.97 -7.90
N LEU A 21 -3.98 5.97 -9.12
CA LEU A 21 -5.04 6.86 -9.55
C LEU A 21 -6.33 6.08 -9.69
N GLU A 22 -7.37 6.56 -9.02
CA GLU A 22 -8.72 6.05 -9.22
C GLU A 22 -9.23 6.50 -10.59
N LEU A 23 -9.61 5.54 -11.41
CA LEU A 23 -10.08 5.78 -12.78
C LEU A 23 -11.32 4.93 -13.06
N PRO A 24 -12.25 5.43 -13.91
CA PRO A 24 -13.39 4.64 -14.36
C PRO A 24 -12.98 3.35 -15.07
N ALA A 25 -13.82 2.32 -14.97
CA ALA A 25 -13.55 0.99 -15.52
C ALA A 25 -13.40 0.94 -17.04
N ASP A 26 -13.98 1.91 -17.73
CA ASP A 26 -14.00 2.02 -19.18
C ASP A 26 -12.81 2.81 -19.76
N VAL A 27 -11.83 3.17 -18.91
CA VAL A 27 -10.56 3.73 -19.38
C VAL A 27 -9.78 2.65 -20.13
N HIS A 28 -9.41 2.98 -21.37
CA HIS A 28 -8.69 2.07 -22.26
C HIS A 28 -7.31 2.58 -22.66
N LYS A 29 -7.00 3.86 -22.35
CA LYS A 29 -5.69 4.43 -22.60
C LYS A 29 -5.38 5.50 -21.54
N PHE A 30 -4.14 5.56 -21.13
CA PHE A 30 -3.62 6.52 -20.16
C PHE A 30 -2.27 7.04 -20.61
N LYS A 31 -2.07 8.34 -20.46
CA LYS A 31 -0.79 8.99 -20.72
C LYS A 31 -0.40 9.84 -19.52
N ILE A 32 0.89 9.89 -19.24
CA ILE A 32 1.46 10.72 -18.20
C ILE A 32 2.72 11.42 -18.70
N TRP A 33 2.94 12.61 -18.19
CA TRP A 33 4.11 13.43 -18.46
C TRP A 33 4.74 13.86 -17.15
N ASN A 34 6.06 13.68 -17.04
CA ASN A 34 6.85 14.31 -16.01
C ASN A 34 7.16 15.74 -16.47
N TYR A 35 6.42 16.70 -15.94
CA TYR A 35 6.50 18.10 -16.37
C TYR A 35 7.78 18.77 -15.89
N THR A 36 8.34 18.33 -14.77
CA THR A 36 9.60 18.84 -14.23
C THR A 36 10.76 18.49 -15.16
N ASP A 37 10.81 17.27 -15.69
CA ASP A 37 11.91 16.79 -16.54
C ASP A 37 11.65 16.92 -18.05
N GLN A 38 10.48 17.41 -18.47
CA GLN A 38 10.09 17.48 -19.88
C GLN A 38 11.12 18.24 -20.75
N GLY A 39 11.72 19.29 -20.21
CA GLY A 39 12.72 20.12 -20.89
C GLY A 39 14.17 19.88 -20.43
N SER A 40 14.39 18.94 -19.50
CA SER A 40 15.70 18.70 -18.89
C SER A 40 16.46 17.60 -19.61
N SER A 41 17.74 17.85 -19.89
CA SER A 41 18.73 16.84 -20.27
C SER A 41 19.57 16.37 -19.07
N ALA A 42 19.34 16.92 -17.87
CA ALA A 42 20.21 16.72 -16.72
C ALA A 42 20.01 15.38 -16.01
N ASN A 43 18.88 14.70 -16.23
CA ASN A 43 18.50 13.48 -15.51
C ASN A 43 18.43 12.27 -16.46
N PRO A 44 19.57 11.60 -16.75
CA PRO A 44 19.58 10.43 -17.60
C PRO A 44 18.79 9.28 -16.95
N GLY A 45 18.03 8.57 -17.77
CA GLY A 45 17.23 7.42 -17.32
C GLY A 45 15.81 7.75 -16.84
N VAL A 46 15.48 9.03 -16.63
CA VAL A 46 14.14 9.46 -16.20
C VAL A 46 13.15 9.34 -17.35
N VAL A 47 11.99 8.80 -17.08
CA VAL A 47 10.88 8.69 -18.03
C VAL A 47 10.16 10.03 -18.09
N LYS A 48 10.27 10.73 -19.23
CA LYS A 48 9.65 12.04 -19.47
C LYS A 48 8.16 11.95 -19.79
N ARG A 49 7.77 10.87 -20.44
CA ARG A 49 6.37 10.55 -20.74
C ARG A 49 6.19 9.04 -20.87
N ALA A 50 5.03 8.56 -20.50
CA ALA A 50 4.67 7.16 -20.65
C ALA A 50 3.21 7.00 -21.05
N THR A 51 2.92 5.91 -21.74
CA THR A 51 1.57 5.54 -22.20
C THR A 51 1.28 4.10 -21.81
N TRP A 52 0.06 3.88 -21.38
CA TRP A 52 -0.53 2.58 -21.13
C TRP A 52 -1.77 2.37 -22.00
N PHE A 53 -2.01 1.15 -22.40
CA PHE A 53 -3.21 0.71 -23.11
C PHE A 53 -3.81 -0.49 -22.40
N LEU A 54 -5.13 -0.61 -22.44
CA LEU A 54 -5.84 -1.78 -21.94
C LEU A 54 -5.30 -3.05 -22.63
N GLY A 55 -4.95 -4.05 -21.82
CA GLY A 55 -4.32 -5.28 -22.30
C GLY A 55 -2.78 -5.26 -22.36
N MET A 56 -2.14 -4.13 -22.03
CA MET A 56 -0.69 -4.08 -21.87
C MET A 56 -0.26 -5.01 -20.71
N PRO A 57 0.84 -5.76 -20.85
CA PRO A 57 1.35 -6.59 -19.76
C PRO A 57 1.62 -5.77 -18.50
N VAL A 58 1.48 -6.43 -17.35
CA VAL A 58 1.69 -5.80 -16.04
C VAL A 58 3.10 -5.24 -15.91
N ASP A 59 3.22 -4.04 -15.33
CA ASP A 59 4.45 -3.29 -15.12
C ASP A 59 5.19 -2.84 -16.40
N TYR A 60 4.52 -2.94 -17.57
CA TYR A 60 5.02 -2.42 -18.83
C TYR A 60 4.60 -0.96 -19.04
N TYR A 61 5.36 -0.24 -19.88
CA TYR A 61 5.00 1.08 -20.39
C TYR A 61 5.65 1.34 -21.76
N MET A 62 4.98 2.08 -22.60
CA MET A 62 5.58 2.70 -23.77
C MET A 62 5.93 4.13 -23.41
N GLY A 63 7.20 4.52 -23.52
CA GLY A 63 7.63 5.81 -23.01
C GLY A 63 8.71 6.48 -23.83
N VAL A 64 9.10 7.65 -23.37
CA VAL A 64 10.25 8.39 -23.85
C VAL A 64 11.10 8.76 -22.66
N LYS A 65 12.38 8.46 -22.71
CA LYS A 65 13.36 8.81 -21.69
C LYS A 65 14.61 9.43 -22.31
N ASN A 66 15.32 10.22 -21.54
CA ASN A 66 16.67 10.62 -21.87
C ASN A 66 17.63 9.52 -21.40
N THR A 67 18.53 9.05 -22.26
CA THR A 67 19.39 7.90 -21.95
C THR A 67 20.82 8.25 -21.60
N ASP A 68 21.32 9.40 -22.01
CA ASP A 68 22.74 9.74 -21.99
C ASP A 68 23.09 11.06 -21.28
N GLY A 69 22.13 11.78 -20.74
CA GLY A 69 22.35 13.12 -20.17
C GLY A 69 22.59 14.21 -21.22
N ALA A 70 22.51 13.85 -22.51
CA ALA A 70 22.48 14.80 -23.63
C ALA A 70 21.02 15.11 -24.03
N ALA A 71 20.82 15.94 -25.03
CA ALA A 71 19.48 16.33 -25.48
C ALA A 71 18.72 15.24 -26.26
N THR A 72 19.22 14.01 -26.26
CA THR A 72 18.66 12.91 -27.06
C THR A 72 17.61 12.14 -26.26
N ASP A 73 16.38 12.19 -26.72
CA ASP A 73 15.27 11.44 -26.16
C ASP A 73 15.03 10.16 -26.99
N GLU A 74 14.94 9.02 -26.34
CA GLU A 74 14.67 7.73 -26.97
C GLU A 74 13.30 7.20 -26.62
N SER A 75 12.61 6.61 -27.61
CA SER A 75 11.40 5.83 -27.37
C SER A 75 11.76 4.46 -26.80
N VAL A 76 11.13 4.08 -25.71
CA VAL A 76 11.42 2.82 -25.00
C VAL A 76 10.15 2.04 -24.74
N LEU A 77 10.29 0.70 -24.77
CA LEU A 77 9.34 -0.23 -24.17
C LEU A 77 9.92 -0.69 -22.83
N GLY A 78 9.43 -0.12 -21.73
CA GLY A 78 9.83 -0.57 -20.41
C GLY A 78 9.05 -1.83 -20.00
N THR A 79 9.72 -2.75 -19.33
CA THR A 79 9.17 -4.03 -18.90
C THR A 79 9.08 -4.18 -17.38
N SER A 80 9.41 -3.12 -16.65
CA SER A 80 9.34 -3.07 -15.18
C SER A 80 9.07 -1.65 -14.68
N GLY A 81 8.39 -1.55 -13.53
CA GLY A 81 8.10 -0.27 -12.90
C GLY A 81 7.16 0.64 -13.71
N GLY A 82 6.41 0.08 -14.64
CA GLY A 82 5.42 0.74 -15.47
C GLY A 82 4.02 0.73 -14.86
N PHE A 83 3.06 0.40 -15.68
CA PHE A 83 1.64 0.48 -15.33
C PHE A 83 1.04 -0.87 -14.97
N ARG A 84 0.09 -0.82 -14.02
CA ARG A 84 -0.73 -1.97 -13.66
C ARG A 84 -2.18 -1.52 -13.50
N TRP A 85 -3.09 -2.10 -14.27
CA TRP A 85 -4.51 -1.93 -14.03
C TRP A 85 -4.92 -2.69 -12.78
N ILE A 86 -5.64 -2.02 -11.90
CA ILE A 86 -6.13 -2.58 -10.65
C ILE A 86 -7.65 -2.65 -10.71
N GLU A 87 -8.17 -3.85 -10.64
CA GLU A 87 -9.59 -4.10 -10.37
C GLU A 87 -9.68 -4.78 -9.02
N SER A 88 -10.24 -4.08 -8.05
CA SER A 88 -10.41 -4.65 -6.73
C SER A 88 -11.78 -5.25 -6.58
N THR A 89 -11.79 -6.56 -6.46
CA THR A 89 -12.73 -7.20 -5.56
C THR A 89 -12.09 -7.20 -4.16
N PRO A 90 -12.86 -7.09 -3.06
CA PRO A 90 -12.30 -7.23 -1.72
C PRO A 90 -11.43 -8.49 -1.63
N ASN A 91 -10.19 -8.37 -1.14
CA ASN A 91 -9.22 -9.46 -1.00
C ASN A 91 -8.58 -9.97 -2.31
N ASN A 92 -8.33 -9.14 -3.29
CA ASN A 92 -7.60 -9.56 -4.47
C ASN A 92 -6.11 -9.77 -4.12
N LEU A 93 -5.77 -11.02 -3.83
CA LEU A 93 -4.40 -11.45 -3.55
C LEU A 93 -3.76 -11.97 -4.83
N GLU A 94 -2.55 -11.53 -5.13
CA GLU A 94 -1.77 -12.08 -6.24
C GLU A 94 -1.29 -13.52 -5.93
N ALA A 95 -0.63 -14.13 -6.90
CA ALA A 95 -0.07 -15.45 -6.72
C ALA A 95 0.88 -15.51 -5.50
N ALA A 96 0.85 -16.64 -4.81
CA ALA A 96 1.72 -16.85 -3.65
C ALA A 96 3.17 -17.02 -4.08
N VAL A 97 4.08 -16.37 -3.37
CA VAL A 97 5.51 -16.61 -3.42
C VAL A 97 5.90 -17.30 -2.12
N THR A 98 6.72 -18.34 -2.21
CA THR A 98 7.20 -19.06 -1.02
C THR A 98 8.20 -18.17 -0.27
N ALA A 99 7.94 -17.90 1.01
CA ALA A 99 8.92 -17.33 1.92
C ALA A 99 9.71 -18.48 2.57
N THR A 100 11.03 -18.43 2.43
CA THR A 100 11.93 -19.45 3.00
C THR A 100 12.46 -19.07 4.37
N ALA A 101 12.41 -17.79 4.73
CA ALA A 101 12.77 -17.28 6.06
C ALA A 101 12.14 -15.91 6.31
N ILE A 102 11.89 -15.60 7.59
CA ILE A 102 11.59 -14.24 8.08
C ILE A 102 12.43 -14.05 9.34
N THR A 103 13.27 -13.02 9.36
CA THR A 103 14.19 -12.77 10.48
C THR A 103 13.47 -12.19 11.68
N ALA A 104 13.88 -12.58 12.88
CA ALA A 104 13.50 -11.92 14.13
C ALA A 104 14.33 -10.64 14.33
N ALA A 105 14.11 -9.67 13.47
CA ALA A 105 14.83 -8.39 13.44
C ALA A 105 13.85 -7.21 13.37
N ASN A 106 14.33 -5.99 13.49
CA ASN A 106 13.52 -4.78 13.36
C ASN A 106 14.19 -3.79 12.38
N PRO A 107 13.72 -3.67 11.15
CA PRO A 107 12.60 -4.40 10.54
C PRO A 107 12.95 -5.87 10.23
N PRO A 108 11.96 -6.77 10.17
CA PRO A 108 12.18 -8.15 9.73
C PRO A 108 12.43 -8.22 8.23
N VAL A 109 13.36 -9.08 7.83
CA VAL A 109 13.70 -9.36 6.44
C VAL A 109 13.02 -10.66 6.02
N VAL A 110 12.31 -10.63 4.91
CA VAL A 110 11.65 -11.79 4.29
C VAL A 110 12.47 -12.27 3.11
N SER A 111 12.82 -13.56 3.09
CA SER A 111 13.49 -14.22 1.96
C SER A 111 12.44 -14.93 1.10
N ALA A 112 12.28 -14.49 -0.15
CA ALA A 112 11.31 -15.00 -1.11
C ALA A 112 11.85 -14.84 -2.53
N VAL A 113 12.32 -15.91 -3.12
CA VAL A 113 13.02 -15.90 -4.42
C VAL A 113 12.12 -15.35 -5.52
N GLY A 114 12.64 -14.39 -6.27
CA GLY A 114 11.96 -13.79 -7.42
C GLY A 114 10.66 -13.06 -7.08
N HIS A 115 10.54 -12.51 -5.88
CA HIS A 115 9.28 -11.97 -5.34
C HIS A 115 8.67 -10.82 -6.14
N GLY A 116 9.45 -10.01 -6.86
CA GLY A 116 8.97 -8.91 -7.70
C GLY A 116 8.30 -7.74 -6.95
N TYR A 117 8.32 -7.74 -5.60
CA TYR A 117 7.73 -6.67 -4.80
C TYR A 117 8.60 -5.42 -4.82
N GLN A 118 7.95 -4.27 -4.61
CA GLN A 118 8.59 -2.95 -4.58
C GLN A 118 8.30 -2.25 -3.26
N VAL A 119 9.12 -1.26 -2.91
CA VAL A 119 8.87 -0.40 -1.75
C VAL A 119 7.48 0.23 -1.86
N GLY A 120 6.73 0.17 -0.76
CA GLY A 120 5.34 0.64 -0.68
C GLY A 120 4.29 -0.43 -1.04
N ASP A 121 4.67 -1.58 -1.60
CA ASP A 121 3.72 -2.68 -1.79
C ASP A 121 3.20 -3.16 -0.42
N THR A 122 1.93 -3.51 -0.38
CA THR A 122 1.34 -4.25 0.76
C THR A 122 1.40 -5.73 0.45
N VAL A 123 1.91 -6.50 1.40
CA VAL A 123 1.98 -7.97 1.32
C VAL A 123 1.25 -8.60 2.48
N LEU A 124 0.59 -9.72 2.23
CA LEU A 124 -0.01 -10.59 3.25
C LEU A 124 0.89 -11.79 3.48
N LEU A 125 1.30 -11.99 4.73
CA LEU A 125 2.06 -13.14 5.18
C LEU A 125 1.10 -14.21 5.71
N THR A 126 1.29 -15.47 5.31
CA THR A 126 0.46 -16.59 5.75
C THR A 126 1.29 -17.84 5.93
N ASN A 127 0.75 -18.79 6.70
CA ASN A 127 1.34 -20.12 6.91
C ASN A 127 2.81 -20.07 7.35
N THR A 128 3.17 -19.10 8.19
CA THR A 128 4.52 -19.00 8.72
C THR A 128 4.78 -20.12 9.71
N THR A 129 5.98 -20.69 9.67
CA THR A 129 6.46 -21.71 10.61
C THR A 129 7.49 -21.06 11.52
N GLY A 130 7.25 -21.05 12.82
CA GLY A 130 8.10 -20.40 13.82
C GLY A 130 7.51 -19.07 14.30
N MET A 131 7.63 -18.02 13.52
CA MET A 131 7.10 -16.67 13.83
C MET A 131 5.61 -16.59 13.50
N LEU A 132 4.76 -17.21 14.32
CA LEU A 132 3.31 -17.26 14.09
C LEU A 132 2.64 -15.90 14.24
N GLN A 133 3.25 -14.97 14.97
CA GLN A 133 2.77 -13.59 15.19
C GLN A 133 2.58 -12.81 13.88
N VAL A 134 3.32 -13.12 12.82
CA VAL A 134 3.18 -12.46 11.53
C VAL A 134 2.26 -13.21 10.55
N SER A 135 1.75 -14.38 10.92
CA SER A 135 0.81 -15.12 10.08
C SER A 135 -0.55 -14.43 10.05
N GLY A 136 -1.03 -14.09 8.86
CA GLY A 136 -2.28 -13.36 8.65
C GLY A 136 -2.15 -11.84 8.75
N ILE A 137 -0.94 -11.29 8.94
CA ILE A 137 -0.72 -9.84 8.96
C ILE A 137 -0.47 -9.30 7.55
N GLU A 138 -1.09 -8.17 7.24
CA GLU A 138 -0.69 -7.35 6.11
C GLU A 138 0.41 -6.39 6.55
N ALA A 139 1.46 -6.26 5.76
CA ALA A 139 2.59 -5.37 6.05
C ALA A 139 3.07 -4.63 4.80
N THR A 140 3.64 -3.44 5.00
CA THR A 140 4.23 -2.65 3.91
C THR A 140 5.68 -3.07 3.67
N VAL A 141 6.06 -3.29 2.42
CA VAL A 141 7.45 -3.42 2.00
C VAL A 141 8.14 -2.07 2.14
N THR A 142 9.08 -1.94 3.07
CA THR A 142 9.79 -0.68 3.32
C THR A 142 11.15 -0.61 2.63
N VAL A 143 11.77 -1.75 2.39
CA VAL A 143 13.04 -1.85 1.64
C VAL A 143 12.96 -3.06 0.71
N ARG A 144 13.44 -2.89 -0.51
CA ARG A 144 13.76 -4.00 -1.41
C ARG A 144 15.25 -4.24 -1.36
N ASP A 145 15.67 -5.23 -0.56
CA ASP A 145 17.08 -5.50 -0.33
C ASP A 145 17.75 -6.17 -1.55
N SER A 146 17.00 -7.02 -2.25
CA SER A 146 17.47 -7.70 -3.47
C SER A 146 16.29 -8.18 -4.34
N ALA A 147 16.55 -9.00 -5.36
CA ALA A 147 15.51 -9.70 -6.11
C ALA A 147 14.79 -10.77 -5.29
N ASP A 148 15.45 -11.26 -4.23
CA ASP A 148 15.03 -12.42 -3.44
C ASP A 148 14.76 -12.08 -1.97
N THR A 149 15.00 -10.83 -1.53
CA THR A 149 14.81 -10.40 -0.16
C THR A 149 14.21 -8.99 -0.08
N PHE A 150 13.35 -8.78 0.89
CA PHE A 150 12.76 -7.48 1.19
C PHE A 150 12.47 -7.33 2.68
N SER A 151 12.45 -6.10 3.16
CA SER A 151 12.11 -5.78 4.55
C SER A 151 10.67 -5.31 4.66
N ILE A 152 9.95 -5.79 5.68
CA ILE A 152 8.62 -5.30 6.04
C ILE A 152 8.73 -4.36 7.23
N GLY A 153 8.21 -3.16 7.09
CA GLY A 153 8.29 -2.12 8.12
C GLY A 153 7.30 -2.30 9.25
N TYR A 154 7.59 -1.61 10.35
CA TYR A 154 6.67 -1.38 11.46
C TYR A 154 6.21 -2.62 12.22
N VAL A 155 6.85 -3.77 12.02
CA VAL A 155 6.60 -5.01 12.77
C VAL A 155 7.75 -5.21 13.76
N PRO A 156 7.52 -5.29 15.09
CA PRO A 156 8.57 -5.36 16.11
C PRO A 156 9.10 -6.80 16.29
N ALA A 157 9.50 -7.45 15.20
CA ALA A 157 9.84 -8.87 15.20
C ALA A 157 11.11 -9.21 16.03
N ALA A 158 11.94 -8.24 16.35
CA ALA A 158 13.08 -8.45 17.25
C ALA A 158 12.67 -8.91 18.68
N GLY A 159 11.42 -8.63 19.07
CA GLY A 159 10.85 -9.12 20.33
C GLY A 159 10.22 -10.50 20.25
N PHE A 160 10.15 -11.11 19.08
CA PHE A 160 9.57 -12.43 18.88
C PHE A 160 10.62 -13.52 19.16
N ALA A 161 10.20 -14.62 19.78
CA ALA A 161 11.13 -15.65 20.24
C ALA A 161 11.82 -16.38 19.08
N ASP A 162 11.09 -16.60 17.97
CA ASP A 162 11.55 -17.43 16.87
C ASP A 162 11.51 -16.67 15.54
N ALA A 163 12.50 -16.91 14.69
CA ALA A 163 12.44 -16.54 13.28
C ALA A 163 11.53 -17.54 12.54
N ALA A 164 10.87 -17.09 11.46
CA ALA A 164 10.12 -18.03 10.63
C ALA A 164 11.08 -18.74 9.67
N THR A 165 10.88 -20.05 9.51
CA THR A 165 11.66 -20.93 8.63
C THR A 165 10.92 -21.27 7.33
N ALA A 166 9.65 -20.95 7.24
CA ALA A 166 8.81 -21.11 6.06
C ALA A 166 7.61 -20.17 6.12
N GLY A 167 6.98 -19.94 5.00
CA GLY A 167 5.76 -19.15 4.89
C GLY A 167 5.32 -18.96 3.46
N SER A 168 4.26 -18.19 3.29
CA SER A 168 3.77 -17.74 2.00
C SER A 168 3.55 -16.24 2.06
N VAL A 169 3.95 -15.55 1.02
CA VAL A 169 3.73 -14.11 0.89
C VAL A 169 2.99 -13.82 -0.40
N ARG A 170 2.00 -12.94 -0.33
CA ARG A 170 1.21 -12.50 -1.49
C ARG A 170 1.12 -11.00 -1.50
N ARG A 171 1.25 -10.37 -2.67
CA ARG A 171 0.90 -8.98 -2.80
C ARG A 171 -0.60 -8.82 -2.66
N VAL A 172 -1.00 -7.82 -1.87
CA VAL A 172 -2.38 -7.33 -1.80
C VAL A 172 -2.53 -6.30 -2.91
N SER A 173 -3.21 -6.68 -4.00
CA SER A 173 -3.33 -5.84 -5.21
C SER A 173 -4.11 -4.56 -4.95
N THR A 174 -5.00 -4.60 -3.99
CA THR A 174 -5.68 -3.45 -3.43
C THR A 174 -5.30 -3.29 -1.99
N PRO A 175 -4.38 -2.37 -1.69
CA PRO A 175 -4.15 -2.00 -0.31
C PRO A 175 -5.49 -1.58 0.29
N ALA A 176 -5.72 -1.98 1.54
CA ALA A 176 -6.92 -1.64 2.30
C ALA A 176 -7.13 -0.11 2.50
N MET A 177 -6.58 0.72 1.60
CA MET A 177 -6.82 2.16 1.51
C MET A 177 -8.27 2.51 1.15
N PHE A 178 -8.98 1.55 0.55
CA PHE A 178 -10.25 1.78 -0.10
C PHE A 178 -11.43 1.07 0.57
N GLY A 179 -11.40 0.93 1.86
CA GLY A 179 -12.51 0.62 2.73
C GLY A 179 -12.86 -0.86 2.94
N PRO A 180 -13.24 -1.24 4.14
CA PRO A 180 -12.98 -0.44 5.32
C PRO A 180 -11.48 -0.31 5.58
N ARG A 181 -11.01 0.88 5.96
CA ARG A 181 -9.59 1.13 6.28
C ARG A 181 -9.21 0.48 7.62
N ARG A 182 -9.38 -0.84 7.70
CA ARG A 182 -8.92 -1.63 8.83
C ARG A 182 -7.41 -1.77 8.79
N ARG A 183 -6.73 -1.33 9.83
CA ARG A 183 -5.26 -1.36 9.93
C ARG A 183 -4.83 -2.20 11.12
N PHE A 184 -3.96 -3.17 10.87
CA PHE A 184 -3.38 -3.98 11.94
C PHE A 184 -2.43 -3.14 12.78
N ILE A 185 -2.59 -3.25 14.10
CA ILE A 185 -1.80 -2.54 15.10
C ILE A 185 -0.59 -3.40 15.44
N THR A 186 0.58 -2.76 15.47
CA THR A 186 1.84 -3.42 15.85
C THR A 186 2.42 -2.91 17.15
N ALA A 187 2.03 -1.71 17.57
CA ALA A 187 2.39 -1.16 18.88
C ALA A 187 1.37 -0.09 19.33
N ILE A 188 1.19 0.04 20.64
CA ILE A 188 0.48 1.14 21.29
C ILE A 188 1.30 1.55 22.51
N THR A 189 1.57 2.85 22.65
CA THR A 189 2.28 3.36 23.83
C THR A 189 1.35 3.51 25.02
N THR A 190 1.90 3.37 26.25
CA THR A 190 1.27 3.79 27.49
C THR A 190 1.66 5.25 27.74
N ALA A 191 0.76 6.20 27.40
CA ALA A 191 1.02 7.63 27.47
C ALA A 191 -0.28 8.42 27.64
N ALA A 192 -0.21 9.67 28.08
CA ALA A 192 -1.36 10.58 28.20
C ALA A 192 -2.09 10.83 26.88
N SER A 193 -1.41 10.63 25.75
CA SER A 193 -1.99 10.54 24.42
C SER A 193 -1.36 9.34 23.73
N ALA A 194 -2.12 8.29 23.52
CA ALA A 194 -1.61 7.04 22.98
C ALA A 194 -1.09 7.23 21.55
N VAL A 195 0.12 6.70 21.28
CA VAL A 195 0.69 6.62 19.93
C VAL A 195 0.54 5.19 19.43
N VAL A 196 -0.10 5.04 18.29
CA VAL A 196 -0.43 3.75 17.67
C VAL A 196 0.37 3.57 16.41
N THR A 197 1.09 2.45 16.29
CA THR A 197 1.85 2.05 15.08
C THR A 197 1.08 1.00 14.31
N PHE A 198 1.07 1.11 12.99
CA PHE A 198 0.38 0.18 12.09
C PHE A 198 1.36 -0.58 11.20
N SER A 199 1.01 -1.81 10.81
CA SER A 199 1.82 -2.65 9.91
C SER A 199 1.80 -2.19 8.45
N VAL A 200 0.74 -1.50 8.04
CA VAL A 200 0.58 -0.92 6.70
C VAL A 200 0.36 0.57 6.77
N THR A 201 0.62 1.28 5.67
CA THR A 201 0.33 2.73 5.59
C THR A 201 -1.10 3.01 6.03
N HIS A 202 -1.25 3.78 7.11
CA HIS A 202 -2.55 3.90 7.78
C HIS A 202 -3.57 4.74 6.99
N GLY A 203 -3.16 5.80 6.30
CA GLY A 203 -4.05 6.66 5.51
C GLY A 203 -5.09 7.44 6.32
N TYR A 204 -4.99 7.46 7.66
CA TYR A 204 -5.83 8.27 8.52
C TYR A 204 -5.42 9.73 8.50
N LYS A 205 -6.35 10.62 8.82
CA LYS A 205 -6.15 12.07 8.86
C LYS A 205 -6.41 12.59 10.27
N VAL A 206 -5.79 13.73 10.61
CA VAL A 206 -6.09 14.46 11.85
C VAL A 206 -7.57 14.85 11.86
N GLY A 207 -8.23 14.65 13.01
CA GLY A 207 -9.65 14.85 13.20
C GLY A 207 -10.53 13.63 12.89
N GLU A 208 -10.00 12.58 12.27
CA GLU A 208 -10.74 11.32 12.10
C GLU A 208 -10.89 10.61 13.45
N LYS A 209 -12.03 9.95 13.64
CA LYS A 209 -12.28 9.08 14.79
C LYS A 209 -12.07 7.64 14.41
N ILE A 210 -11.22 6.94 15.15
CA ILE A 210 -10.91 5.53 14.94
C ILE A 210 -11.32 4.70 16.15
N LYS A 211 -11.85 3.52 15.87
CA LYS A 211 -12.26 2.54 16.88
C LYS A 211 -11.22 1.44 16.95
N PHE A 212 -10.87 1.02 18.15
CA PHE A 212 -9.89 -0.03 18.42
C PHE A 212 -10.54 -1.37 18.65
N LYS A 213 -9.89 -2.42 18.16
CA LYS A 213 -10.18 -3.82 18.47
C LYS A 213 -8.88 -4.48 18.89
N VAL A 214 -8.76 -4.74 20.18
CA VAL A 214 -7.57 -5.33 20.82
C VAL A 214 -8.05 -6.46 21.70
N GLU A 215 -7.73 -7.69 21.30
CA GLU A 215 -8.07 -8.88 22.05
C GLU A 215 -7.16 -9.05 23.29
N SER A 216 -7.57 -9.90 24.22
CA SER A 216 -6.90 -10.07 25.53
C SER A 216 -5.45 -10.52 25.42
N GLU A 217 -5.11 -11.24 24.37
CA GLU A 217 -3.77 -11.77 24.08
C GLU A 217 -2.74 -10.67 23.86
N PHE A 218 -3.19 -9.45 23.50
CA PHE A 218 -2.32 -8.29 23.31
C PHE A 218 -2.10 -7.43 24.57
N GLY A 219 -2.71 -7.80 25.70
CA GLY A 219 -2.52 -7.17 27.00
C GLY A 219 -3.33 -5.90 27.24
N MET A 220 -3.30 -4.91 26.34
CA MET A 220 -3.97 -3.62 26.50
C MET A 220 -5.49 -3.71 26.21
N THR A 221 -6.22 -4.50 27.01
CA THR A 221 -7.65 -4.71 26.81
C THR A 221 -8.51 -3.47 27.10
N GLU A 222 -7.97 -2.55 27.88
CA GLU A 222 -8.67 -1.32 28.29
C GLU A 222 -8.98 -0.42 27.08
N ILE A 223 -8.18 -0.49 26.01
CA ILE A 223 -8.42 0.27 24.79
C ILE A 223 -9.45 -0.39 23.85
N ASN A 224 -9.77 -1.66 24.10
CA ASN A 224 -10.70 -2.38 23.24
C ASN A 224 -12.08 -1.69 23.21
N ASP A 225 -12.63 -1.53 22.01
CA ASP A 225 -13.88 -0.82 21.73
C ASP A 225 -13.88 0.69 22.02
N LEU A 226 -12.80 1.27 22.52
CA LEU A 226 -12.71 2.73 22.63
C LEU A 226 -12.63 3.38 21.25
N VAL A 227 -13.07 4.61 21.19
CA VAL A 227 -12.99 5.50 20.04
C VAL A 227 -12.09 6.65 20.41
N GLY A 228 -11.01 6.86 19.65
CA GLY A 228 -10.12 8.00 19.81
C GLY A 228 -10.13 8.90 18.58
N GLU A 229 -9.99 10.20 18.78
CA GLU A 229 -9.77 11.16 17.71
C GLU A 229 -8.27 11.25 17.38
N VAL A 230 -7.92 11.18 16.10
CA VAL A 230 -6.55 11.35 15.63
C VAL A 230 -6.12 12.80 15.79
N THR A 231 -5.19 13.08 16.69
CA THR A 231 -4.67 14.42 16.99
C THR A 231 -3.39 14.76 16.24
N ALA A 232 -2.58 13.73 15.90
CA ALA A 232 -1.37 13.90 15.09
C ALA A 232 -1.07 12.62 14.27
N ILE A 233 -0.31 12.78 13.19
CA ILE A 233 0.15 11.68 12.33
C ILE A 233 1.65 11.80 12.07
N SER A 234 2.32 10.65 11.93
CA SER A 234 3.69 10.55 11.42
C SER A 234 3.74 9.53 10.30
N THR A 235 3.96 9.99 9.07
CA THR A 235 4.11 9.11 7.91
C THR A 235 5.44 8.36 7.93
N ALA A 236 6.50 8.98 8.46
CA ALA A 236 7.82 8.37 8.55
C ALA A 236 7.84 7.15 9.48
N ASN A 237 7.10 7.22 10.60
CA ASN A 237 7.00 6.14 11.59
C ASN A 237 5.72 5.30 11.43
N ASN A 238 4.86 5.66 10.49
CA ASN A 238 3.56 5.06 10.26
C ASN A 238 2.69 5.00 11.53
N THR A 239 2.63 6.13 12.27
CA THR A 239 1.92 6.22 13.54
C THR A 239 0.84 7.29 13.51
N VAL A 240 -0.17 7.10 14.35
CA VAL A 240 -1.11 8.14 14.75
C VAL A 240 -1.05 8.36 16.25
N THR A 241 -1.25 9.59 16.69
CA THR A 241 -1.51 9.94 18.08
C THR A 241 -3.01 10.14 18.25
N VAL A 242 -3.58 9.59 19.30
CA VAL A 242 -5.01 9.73 19.61
C VAL A 242 -5.21 10.37 20.98
N ASP A 243 -6.38 10.95 21.21
CA ASP A 243 -6.78 11.64 22.45
C ASP A 243 -7.13 10.68 23.60
N ILE A 244 -6.68 9.43 23.52
CA ILE A 244 -6.89 8.45 24.59
C ILE A 244 -5.70 8.48 25.55
N ASP A 245 -5.98 8.71 26.84
CA ASP A 245 -4.98 8.53 27.91
C ASP A 245 -4.85 7.05 28.24
N SER A 246 -3.74 6.46 27.81
CA SER A 246 -3.38 5.05 28.04
C SER A 246 -2.30 4.90 29.13
N SER A 247 -1.95 5.95 29.87
CA SER A 247 -0.85 5.93 30.84
C SER A 247 -1.03 4.91 31.98
N ALA A 248 -2.29 4.59 32.29
CA ALA A 248 -2.64 3.59 33.30
C ALA A 248 -3.05 2.23 32.72
N PHE A 249 -3.00 2.06 31.40
CA PHE A 249 -3.39 0.80 30.75
C PHE A 249 -2.27 -0.25 30.85
N THR A 250 -2.68 -1.50 30.74
CA THR A 250 -1.73 -2.59 30.55
C THR A 250 -0.91 -2.38 29.28
N ALA A 251 0.39 -2.71 29.29
CA ALA A 251 1.23 -2.52 28.11
C ALA A 251 0.76 -3.41 26.96
N PHE A 252 0.73 -2.84 25.74
CA PHE A 252 0.48 -3.61 24.52
C PHE A 252 1.70 -4.48 24.19
N ALA A 253 1.45 -5.75 23.92
CA ALA A 253 2.48 -6.71 23.50
C ALA A 253 1.88 -7.73 22.52
N PHE A 254 2.68 -8.20 21.57
CA PHE A 254 2.27 -9.36 20.76
C PHE A 254 2.21 -10.61 21.61
N PRO A 255 1.20 -11.50 21.37
CA PRO A 255 1.12 -12.78 22.04
C PRO A 255 2.35 -13.65 21.75
N ALA A 256 2.72 -14.52 22.69
CA ALA A 256 3.74 -15.52 22.45
C ALA A 256 3.29 -16.52 21.38
N SER A 257 4.24 -17.13 20.65
CA SER A 257 3.94 -18.09 19.57
C SER A 257 3.08 -19.27 20.00
N ALA A 258 3.14 -19.64 21.29
CA ALA A 258 2.34 -20.73 21.86
C ALA A 258 0.85 -20.38 22.06
N GLU A 259 0.48 -19.11 21.96
CA GLU A 259 -0.89 -18.62 22.20
C GLU A 259 -1.71 -18.46 20.91
N VAL A 260 -1.16 -18.85 19.78
CA VAL A 260 -1.88 -18.81 18.49
C VAL A 260 -2.81 -20.03 18.33
N PRO A 261 -3.92 -19.92 17.59
CA PRO A 261 -4.32 -18.78 16.78
C PRO A 261 -4.92 -17.62 17.60
N PHE A 262 -4.65 -16.40 17.19
CA PHE A 262 -5.24 -15.19 17.75
C PHE A 262 -5.72 -14.27 16.62
N THR A 263 -6.61 -13.32 16.96
CA THR A 263 -7.05 -12.29 16.04
C THR A 263 -6.14 -11.07 16.19
N HIS A 264 -5.49 -10.63 15.12
CA HIS A 264 -4.64 -9.46 15.16
C HIS A 264 -5.40 -8.22 15.63
N ALA A 265 -4.77 -7.44 16.52
CA ALA A 265 -5.28 -6.15 16.94
C ALA A 265 -5.38 -5.20 15.73
N TYR A 266 -6.44 -4.43 15.65
CA TYR A 266 -6.64 -3.49 14.55
C TYR A 266 -7.43 -2.24 14.98
N ALA A 267 -7.31 -1.19 14.17
CA ALA A 267 -8.20 -0.03 14.24
C ALA A 267 -8.91 0.19 12.91
N LEU A 268 -10.06 0.86 12.96
CA LEU A 268 -10.83 1.26 11.79
C LEU A 268 -11.54 2.59 12.06
N PRO A 269 -11.74 3.44 11.04
CA PRO A 269 -12.50 4.66 11.18
C PRO A 269 -13.95 4.38 11.58
N VAL A 270 -14.47 5.22 12.46
CA VAL A 270 -15.88 5.17 12.82
C VAL A 270 -16.74 5.44 11.59
N GLY A 271 -17.70 4.53 11.33
CA GLY A 271 -18.53 4.57 10.12
C GLY A 271 -18.01 3.74 8.94
N GLU A 272 -16.81 3.13 9.08
CA GLU A 272 -16.28 2.17 8.09
C GLU A 272 -16.33 0.72 8.58
N ASP A 273 -17.03 0.43 9.67
CA ASP A 273 -17.20 -0.96 10.12
C ASP A 273 -18.17 -1.77 9.24
N ALA A 274 -18.09 -3.09 9.36
CA ALA A 274 -18.88 -3.99 8.50
C ALA A 274 -20.40 -3.83 8.68
N SER A 275 -20.86 -3.20 9.78
CA SER A 275 -22.29 -2.97 10.03
C SER A 275 -22.84 -1.79 9.23
N VAL A 276 -21.98 -0.82 8.91
CA VAL A 276 -22.33 0.39 8.15
C VAL A 276 -22.14 0.17 6.65
N LEU A 277 -21.15 -0.67 6.27
CA LEU A 277 -20.84 -0.98 4.86
C LEU A 277 -21.71 -2.12 4.30
N THR A 278 -22.93 -2.28 4.78
CA THR A 278 -23.92 -3.20 4.20
C THR A 278 -24.55 -2.57 2.98
N GLY A 279 -24.36 -3.15 1.80
CA GLY A 279 -24.99 -2.69 0.56
C GLY A 279 -23.99 -2.41 -0.56
N ALA A 280 -24.36 -1.54 -1.49
CA ALA A 280 -23.63 -1.26 -2.73
C ALA A 280 -22.15 -0.87 -2.53
N VAL A 281 -21.82 -0.20 -1.44
CA VAL A 281 -20.44 0.23 -1.13
C VAL A 281 -19.49 -0.95 -0.92
N LYS A 282 -19.97 -2.10 -0.45
CA LYS A 282 -19.15 -3.32 -0.33
C LYS A 282 -18.76 -3.94 -1.66
N ASN A 283 -19.51 -3.66 -2.69
CA ASN A 283 -19.36 -4.27 -4.02
C ASN A 283 -18.84 -3.28 -5.07
N GLU A 284 -18.75 -2.00 -4.75
CA GLU A 284 -18.06 -1.04 -5.59
C GLU A 284 -16.55 -1.24 -5.41
N GLY A 285 -16.03 -2.21 -6.15
CA GLY A 285 -14.59 -2.46 -6.20
C GLY A 285 -13.87 -1.20 -6.65
N PHE A 286 -12.74 -0.89 -6.02
CA PHE A 286 -11.82 0.13 -6.50
C PHE A 286 -11.32 -0.28 -7.88
N ARG A 287 -11.31 0.65 -8.79
CA ARG A 287 -10.71 0.51 -10.10
C ARG A 287 -9.75 1.66 -10.31
N GLY A 288 -8.61 1.35 -10.88
CA GLY A 288 -7.61 2.38 -11.10
C GLY A 288 -6.37 1.87 -11.78
N LEU A 289 -5.45 2.79 -11.97
CA LEU A 289 -4.16 2.51 -12.56
C LEU A 289 -3.06 2.77 -11.51
N ARG A 290 -2.28 1.74 -11.22
CA ARG A 290 -1.01 1.90 -10.49
C ARG A 290 0.05 2.35 -11.49
N ILE A 291 0.70 3.44 -11.17
CA ILE A 291 1.85 3.99 -11.88
C ILE A 291 3.08 3.59 -11.07
N GLY A 292 3.96 2.80 -11.63
CA GLY A 292 5.17 2.37 -10.93
C GLY A 292 6.20 3.48 -10.79
N ALA A 293 7.10 3.33 -9.82
CA ALA A 293 8.09 4.35 -9.48
C ALA A 293 9.01 4.77 -10.67
N THR A 294 9.25 3.88 -11.63
CA THR A 294 10.03 4.21 -12.83
C THR A 294 9.34 5.29 -13.69
N VAL A 295 8.00 5.26 -13.74
CA VAL A 295 7.18 6.18 -14.53
C VAL A 295 6.74 7.39 -13.71
N ASP A 296 6.58 7.22 -12.39
CA ASP A 296 6.11 8.28 -11.47
C ASP A 296 7.12 9.42 -11.28
N GLY A 297 8.39 9.20 -11.63
CA GLY A 297 9.44 10.21 -11.50
C GLY A 297 10.03 10.28 -10.09
N ALA A 298 10.87 11.30 -9.86
CA ALA A 298 11.48 11.53 -8.56
C ALA A 298 10.53 12.26 -7.60
N SER A 299 10.84 12.20 -6.29
CA SER A 299 10.10 12.97 -5.29
C SER A 299 10.20 14.48 -5.58
N GLY A 300 9.05 15.13 -5.66
CA GLY A 300 8.93 16.56 -5.99
C GLY A 300 8.58 16.85 -7.44
N ASP A 301 8.63 15.85 -8.33
CA ASP A 301 8.28 16.04 -9.74
C ASP A 301 6.79 16.34 -9.92
N GLU A 302 6.48 17.32 -10.78
CA GLU A 302 5.11 17.62 -11.19
C GLU A 302 4.69 16.70 -12.33
N MET A 303 3.71 15.84 -12.05
CA MET A 303 3.15 14.88 -12.98
C MET A 303 1.81 15.40 -13.52
N LYS A 304 1.63 15.33 -14.84
CA LYS A 304 0.34 15.59 -15.51
C LYS A 304 -0.09 14.36 -16.27
N TRP A 305 -1.40 14.10 -16.28
CA TRP A 305 -1.92 12.91 -16.95
C TRP A 305 -3.23 13.16 -17.67
N GLU A 306 -3.49 12.33 -18.67
CA GLU A 306 -4.78 12.18 -19.35
C GLU A 306 -5.17 10.71 -19.45
N ALA A 307 -6.46 10.43 -19.33
CA ALA A 307 -7.05 9.11 -19.53
C ALA A 307 -8.17 9.19 -20.56
N GLU A 308 -8.13 8.32 -21.54
CA GLU A 308 -9.17 8.19 -22.57
C GLU A 308 -10.13 7.06 -22.16
N ARG A 309 -11.43 7.35 -22.11
CA ARG A 309 -12.49 6.38 -21.84
C ARG A 309 -13.51 6.34 -22.96
N ALA A 310 -14.17 5.19 -23.11
CA ALA A 310 -15.27 5.03 -24.05
C ALA A 310 -16.54 5.69 -23.45
N GLY A 311 -16.89 6.85 -23.96
CA GLY A 311 -18.18 7.49 -23.63
C GLY A 311 -19.32 6.84 -24.42
N TYR A 312 -20.35 6.37 -23.73
CA TYR A 312 -21.60 5.97 -24.37
C TYR A 312 -22.63 7.08 -24.17
N ARG A 313 -22.92 7.81 -25.22
CA ARG A 313 -24.05 8.74 -25.21
C ARG A 313 -25.30 8.00 -25.68
N ILE A 314 -26.27 7.88 -24.79
CA ILE A 314 -27.64 7.49 -25.21
C ILE A 314 -28.22 8.74 -25.86
N VAL A 315 -28.35 8.71 -27.17
CA VAL A 315 -29.14 9.72 -27.91
C VAL A 315 -30.59 9.26 -27.81
N GLU A 316 -31.39 9.97 -26.99
CA GLU A 316 -32.86 9.81 -26.99
C GLU A 316 -33.45 10.23 -28.32
#